data_1048a78ea9de37cea85e04b7577c1289
#
_entry.id   1048a78ea9de37cea85e04b7577c1289
#
_cell.length_a   1.000
_cell.length_b   1.000
_cell.length_c   1.000
_cell.angle_alpha   90.00
_cell.angle_beta   90.00
_cell.angle_gamma   90.00
#
_symmetry.space_group_name_H-M   'P 1'
#
loop_
_entity.id
_entity.type
_entity.pdbx_description
1 polymer ?
#
loop_
_entity_poly.entity_id
_entity_poly.type
_entity_poly.pdbx_seq_one_letter_code
_entity_poly.pdbx_strand_id
1 'polypeptide(L)'
;ETELESVTVTLTQDFGGYGYLLNQIFHHETISSSSKTNGSFLVRRPMMGLLATGTPGMLAQLVPSTESGLFSRLLIYKITGHTEYRPLTSSDNVRQNAFYYDGLGLRLLNIAIHLDKSPTFVSFSDKQRKRLDRYFKREYHNVRVFNNNDVASVVLRHRLIIFRMAMVLTALRK
;
A
#
# COMPACT_ATOMS: atom_id res chain seq x y z
N GLU A 1 -4.32 9.45 4.50
CA GLU A 1 -4.17 9.77 3.07
C GLU A 1 -3.27 10.99 2.91
N THR A 2 -2.37 10.96 1.94
CA THR A 2 -1.48 12.09 1.64
C THR A 2 -1.27 12.19 0.13
N GLU A 3 -0.89 13.37 -0.33
CA GLU A 3 -0.46 13.55 -1.71
C GLU A 3 0.92 12.94 -1.92
N LEU A 4 1.10 12.28 -3.05
CA LEU A 4 2.35 11.61 -3.41
C LEU A 4 3.54 12.59 -3.45
N GLU A 5 3.28 13.86 -3.74
CA GLU A 5 4.29 14.91 -3.75
C GLU A 5 4.96 15.08 -2.39
N SER A 6 4.18 15.17 -1.31
CA SER A 6 4.71 15.30 0.06
C SER A 6 5.61 14.12 0.43
N VAL A 7 5.20 12.91 0.04
CA VAL A 7 5.98 11.68 0.25
C VAL A 7 7.27 11.74 -0.57
N THR A 8 7.17 12.11 -1.84
CA THR A 8 8.33 12.17 -2.75
C THR A 8 9.37 13.17 -2.27
N VAL A 9 8.95 14.38 -1.92
CA VAL A 9 9.85 15.42 -1.37
C VAL A 9 10.54 14.92 -0.11
N THR A 10 9.82 14.30 0.81
CA THR A 10 10.39 13.79 2.07
C THR A 10 11.41 12.67 1.83
N LEU A 11 11.15 11.80 0.84
CA LEU A 11 12.00 10.63 0.58
C LEU A 11 13.22 10.94 -0.28
N THR A 12 13.19 12.05 -1.04
CA THR A 12 14.28 12.44 -1.96
C THR A 12 15.16 13.57 -1.42
N GLN A 13 14.91 14.09 -0.23
CA GLN A 13 15.75 15.14 0.37
C GLN A 13 17.20 14.67 0.59
N ASP A 14 18.16 15.56 0.31
CA ASP A 14 19.61 15.31 0.23
C ASP A 14 20.25 14.78 1.53
N PHE A 15 19.60 14.89 2.68
CA PHE A 15 20.13 14.43 3.97
C PHE A 15 19.76 12.99 4.35
N GLY A 16 19.88 12.08 3.38
CA GLY A 16 19.65 10.66 3.57
C GLY A 16 18.25 10.24 3.15
N GLY A 17 18.14 9.77 1.91
CA GLY A 17 16.86 9.30 1.36
C GLY A 17 16.18 8.31 2.29
N TYR A 18 15.03 8.67 2.83
CA TYR A 18 14.27 7.84 3.78
C TYR A 18 13.55 6.66 3.11
N GLY A 19 13.77 6.43 1.81
CA GLY A 19 13.17 5.33 1.07
C GLY A 19 13.45 3.94 1.66
N TYR A 20 14.62 3.78 2.29
CA TYR A 20 14.96 2.54 2.99
C TYR A 20 14.03 2.27 4.20
N LEU A 21 13.56 3.31 4.88
CA LEU A 21 12.63 3.16 6.01
C LEU A 21 11.31 2.53 5.57
N LEU A 22 10.77 2.94 4.41
CA LEU A 22 9.56 2.30 3.87
C LEU A 22 9.79 0.83 3.55
N ASN A 23 10.99 0.47 3.08
CA ASN A 23 11.35 -0.91 2.84
C ASN A 23 11.38 -1.74 4.15
N GLN A 24 11.97 -1.19 5.22
CA GLN A 24 12.01 -1.83 6.54
C GLN A 24 10.61 -1.93 7.16
N ILE A 25 9.81 -0.87 7.09
CA ILE A 25 8.43 -0.85 7.58
C ILE A 25 7.58 -1.91 6.88
N PHE A 26 7.75 -2.09 5.57
CA PHE A 26 7.02 -3.12 4.82
C PHE A 26 7.27 -4.54 5.37
N HIS A 27 8.45 -4.80 5.89
CA HIS A 27 8.84 -6.08 6.50
C HIS A 27 8.65 -6.12 8.02
N HIS A 28 8.11 -5.06 8.63
CA HIS A 28 7.98 -4.90 10.09
C HIS A 28 9.33 -4.97 10.82
N GLU A 29 10.41 -4.60 10.14
CA GLU A 29 11.74 -4.53 10.74
C GLU A 29 11.84 -3.32 11.68
N THR A 30 12.60 -3.46 12.75
CA THR A 30 12.83 -2.35 13.69
C THR A 30 13.53 -1.20 12.97
N ILE A 31 12.99 -0.01 13.09
CA ILE A 31 13.59 1.22 12.56
C ILE A 31 14.12 2.08 13.68
N SER A 32 15.26 2.69 13.45
CA SER A 32 15.85 3.66 14.37
C SER A 32 16.46 4.82 13.60
N SER A 33 16.40 5.99 14.17
CA SER A 33 17.11 7.16 13.67
C SER A 33 17.68 7.95 14.84
N SER A 34 18.85 8.53 14.64
CA SER A 34 19.48 9.39 15.60
C SER A 34 19.91 10.68 14.91
N SER A 35 19.49 11.80 15.44
CA SER A 35 19.85 13.14 14.95
C SER A 35 20.31 13.99 16.11
N LYS A 36 21.33 14.82 15.88
CA LYS A 36 21.81 15.78 16.88
C LYS A 36 20.76 16.80 17.28
N THR A 37 19.84 17.13 16.34
CA THR A 37 18.83 18.16 16.51
C THR A 37 17.51 17.60 17.07
N ASN A 38 17.09 16.42 16.58
CA ASN A 38 15.75 15.85 16.87
C ASN A 38 15.81 14.65 17.84
N GLY A 39 16.99 14.35 18.40
CA GLY A 39 17.16 13.20 19.30
C GLY A 39 17.17 11.87 18.56
N SER A 40 16.96 10.81 19.30
CA SER A 40 16.92 9.44 18.75
C SER A 40 15.53 8.84 18.97
N PHE A 41 15.06 8.08 17.98
CA PHE A 41 13.86 7.27 18.12
C PHE A 41 14.10 5.81 17.70
N LEU A 42 13.34 4.92 18.30
CA LEU A 42 13.32 3.51 18.01
C LEU A 42 11.86 3.04 17.90
N VAL A 43 11.48 2.49 16.75
CA VAL A 43 10.16 1.88 16.55
C VAL A 43 10.34 0.39 16.30
N ARG A 44 9.86 -0.42 17.23
CA ARG A 44 9.89 -1.88 17.13
C ARG A 44 8.63 -2.38 16.41
N ARG A 45 8.80 -3.27 15.44
CA ARG A 45 7.71 -3.87 14.65
C ARG A 45 6.74 -2.82 14.10
N PRO A 46 7.21 -1.85 13.29
CA PRO A 46 6.34 -0.83 12.74
C PRO A 46 5.20 -1.47 11.93
N MET A 47 3.98 -0.97 12.13
CA MET A 47 2.79 -1.36 11.38
C MET A 47 2.24 -0.10 10.73
N MET A 48 2.41 0.02 9.41
CA MET A 48 1.99 1.20 8.67
C MET A 48 1.21 0.81 7.43
N GLY A 49 0.08 1.45 7.20
CA GLY A 49 -0.60 1.50 5.92
C GLY A 49 -0.33 2.84 5.25
N LEU A 50 -0.01 2.81 3.96
CA LEU A 50 0.19 4.01 3.16
C LEU A 50 -0.81 4.01 2.00
N LEU A 51 -1.60 5.06 1.90
CA LEU A 51 -2.42 5.39 0.75
C LEU A 51 -2.03 6.78 0.27
N ALA A 52 -1.59 6.88 -0.96
CA ALA A 52 -1.20 8.16 -1.57
C ALA A 52 -1.83 8.28 -2.96
N THR A 53 -2.19 9.50 -3.33
CA THR A 53 -2.71 9.86 -4.64
C THR A 53 -1.75 10.79 -5.34
N GLY A 54 -1.64 10.70 -6.65
CA GLY A 54 -0.75 11.56 -7.42
C GLY A 54 -0.80 11.31 -8.91
N THR A 55 -0.03 12.09 -9.64
CA THR A 55 0.10 11.96 -11.08
C THR A 55 1.15 10.90 -11.47
N PRO A 56 1.10 10.36 -12.69
CA PRO A 56 2.14 9.44 -13.17
C PRO A 56 3.56 10.03 -13.11
N GLY A 57 3.70 11.34 -13.32
CA GLY A 57 5.00 12.02 -13.22
C GLY A 57 5.57 12.01 -11.81
N MET A 58 4.74 12.22 -10.78
CA MET A 58 5.14 12.14 -9.37
C MET A 58 5.53 10.71 -8.99
N LEU A 59 4.81 9.71 -9.51
CA LEU A 59 5.18 8.31 -9.29
C LEU A 59 6.55 7.99 -9.89
N ALA A 60 6.85 8.49 -11.09
CA ALA A 60 8.14 8.30 -11.73
C ALA A 60 9.30 8.96 -10.95
N GLN A 61 9.04 10.09 -10.28
CA GLN A 61 10.03 10.71 -9.39
C GLN A 61 10.26 9.91 -8.11
N LEU A 62 9.19 9.39 -7.51
CA LEU A 62 9.29 8.54 -6.30
C LEU A 62 10.02 7.24 -6.58
N VAL A 63 9.79 6.67 -7.76
CA VAL A 63 10.32 5.36 -8.16
C VAL A 63 11.00 5.50 -9.52
N PRO A 64 12.23 6.03 -9.55
CA PRO A 64 12.94 6.29 -10.81
C PRO A 64 13.37 5.01 -11.54
N SER A 65 13.41 3.87 -10.86
CA SER A 65 13.80 2.58 -11.43
C SER A 65 12.95 1.44 -10.90
N THR A 66 12.68 0.44 -11.75
CA THR A 66 12.04 -0.82 -11.35
C THR A 66 12.91 -1.67 -10.44
N GLU A 67 14.24 -1.44 -10.45
CA GLU A 67 15.19 -2.06 -9.52
C GLU A 67 15.04 -1.52 -8.09
N SER A 68 14.38 -0.37 -7.94
CA SER A 68 14.07 0.17 -6.63
C SER A 68 13.27 -0.83 -5.81
N GLY A 69 13.80 -1.19 -4.66
CA GLY A 69 13.09 -2.05 -3.70
C GLY A 69 11.71 -1.51 -3.33
N LEU A 70 11.49 -0.21 -3.41
CA LEU A 70 10.22 0.45 -3.14
C LEU A 70 9.17 0.10 -4.20
N PHE A 71 9.53 0.09 -5.50
CA PHE A 71 8.60 -0.23 -6.58
C PHE A 71 7.85 -1.55 -6.35
N SER A 72 8.59 -2.57 -5.98
CA SER A 72 8.03 -3.90 -5.79
C SER A 72 7.13 -4.03 -4.55
N ARG A 73 7.09 -3.02 -3.68
CA ARG A 73 6.29 -2.98 -2.45
C ARG A 73 5.04 -2.12 -2.58
N LEU A 74 4.94 -1.32 -3.62
CA LEU A 74 3.78 -0.49 -3.91
C LEU A 74 2.75 -1.26 -4.73
N LEU A 75 1.47 -1.12 -4.39
CA LEU A 75 0.37 -1.50 -5.25
C LEU A 75 -0.10 -0.25 -5.98
N ILE A 76 0.19 -0.19 -7.27
CA ILE A 76 -0.15 0.97 -8.09
C ILE A 76 -1.48 0.70 -8.79
N TYR A 77 -2.45 1.58 -8.57
CA TYR A 77 -3.74 1.54 -9.23
C TYR A 77 -3.91 2.79 -10.10
N LYS A 78 -3.99 2.58 -11.40
CA LYS A 78 -4.26 3.66 -12.36
C LYS A 78 -5.77 3.81 -12.53
N ILE A 79 -6.28 4.97 -12.16
CA ILE A 79 -7.67 5.33 -12.43
C ILE A 79 -7.77 5.73 -13.90
N THR A 80 -8.46 4.90 -14.68
CA THR A 80 -8.78 5.19 -16.08
C THR A 80 -10.28 5.42 -16.15
N GLY A 81 -10.70 6.66 -16.18
CA GLY A 81 -12.10 7.02 -16.34
C GLY A 81 -12.24 8.17 -17.33
N HIS A 82 -13.33 8.18 -18.08
CA HIS A 82 -13.72 9.39 -18.78
C HIS A 82 -14.17 10.41 -17.72
N THR A 83 -13.40 11.46 -17.52
CA THR A 83 -13.83 12.60 -16.72
C THR A 83 -14.79 13.41 -17.57
N GLU A 84 -16.07 13.12 -17.48
CA GLU A 84 -17.08 14.04 -17.96
C GLU A 84 -17.09 15.28 -17.07
N TYR A 85 -17.22 16.45 -17.69
CA TYR A 85 -17.42 17.69 -16.94
C TYR A 85 -18.67 17.53 -16.05
N ARG A 86 -18.48 17.65 -14.74
CA ARG A 86 -19.60 17.70 -13.80
C ARG A 86 -19.79 19.16 -13.39
N PRO A 87 -20.97 19.75 -13.62
CA PRO A 87 -21.26 21.09 -13.11
C PRO A 87 -21.19 21.09 -11.58
N LEU A 88 -20.82 22.22 -10.99
CA LEU A 88 -20.87 22.43 -9.55
C LEU A 88 -22.32 22.18 -9.08
N THR A 89 -22.50 21.07 -8.39
CA THR A 89 -23.81 20.68 -7.87
C THR A 89 -24.11 21.41 -6.56
N SER A 90 -25.39 21.64 -6.31
CA SER A 90 -25.88 22.31 -5.11
C SER A 90 -25.46 21.59 -3.80
N SER A 91 -25.47 22.31 -2.71
CA SER A 91 -25.04 21.91 -1.35
C SER A 91 -25.67 20.61 -0.79
N ASP A 92 -26.74 20.14 -1.39
CA ASP A 92 -27.48 18.95 -0.89
C ASP A 92 -26.67 17.66 -1.01
N ASN A 93 -25.85 17.53 -2.07
CA ASN A 93 -24.99 16.36 -2.25
C ASN A 93 -23.82 16.30 -1.24
N VAL A 94 -23.37 17.45 -0.75
CA VAL A 94 -22.26 17.54 0.21
C VAL A 94 -22.70 16.94 1.57
N ARG A 95 -23.92 17.28 2.04
CA ARG A 95 -24.44 16.74 3.30
C ARG A 95 -24.68 15.23 3.21
N GLN A 96 -25.25 14.74 2.12
CA GLN A 96 -25.45 13.30 1.92
C GLN A 96 -24.12 12.53 1.91
N ASN A 97 -23.08 13.10 1.26
CA ASN A 97 -21.77 12.49 1.26
C ASN A 97 -21.13 12.48 2.66
N ALA A 98 -21.29 13.55 3.45
CA ALA A 98 -20.78 13.59 4.82
C ALA A 98 -21.41 12.48 5.67
N PHE A 99 -22.75 12.33 5.69
CA PHE A 99 -23.43 11.24 6.39
C PHE A 99 -22.98 9.86 5.94
N TYR A 100 -22.78 9.67 4.64
CA TYR A 100 -22.28 8.40 4.11
C TYR A 100 -20.89 8.07 4.64
N TYR A 101 -19.95 9.01 4.60
CA TYR A 101 -18.59 8.80 5.09
C TYR A 101 -18.51 8.66 6.60
N ASP A 102 -19.34 9.38 7.36
CA ASP A 102 -19.46 9.21 8.82
C ASP A 102 -19.96 7.79 9.16
N GLY A 103 -20.96 7.30 8.42
CA GLY A 103 -21.44 5.92 8.56
C GLY A 103 -20.38 4.87 8.25
N LEU A 104 -19.56 5.10 7.20
CA LEU A 104 -18.41 4.23 6.90
C LEU A 104 -17.37 4.28 8.01
N GLY A 105 -17.06 5.47 8.54
CA GLY A 105 -16.12 5.66 9.65
C GLY A 105 -16.53 4.86 10.89
N LEU A 106 -17.80 4.92 11.27
CA LEU A 106 -18.34 4.14 12.39
C LEU A 106 -18.23 2.62 12.15
N ARG A 107 -18.51 2.16 10.93
CA ARG A 107 -18.36 0.74 10.59
C ARG A 107 -16.92 0.28 10.72
N LEU A 108 -15.96 1.06 10.20
CA LEU A 108 -14.54 0.76 10.31
C LEU A 108 -14.07 0.76 11.75
N LEU A 109 -14.54 1.72 12.57
CA LEU A 109 -14.24 1.76 14.01
C LEU A 109 -14.73 0.49 14.72
N ASN A 110 -15.96 0.06 14.45
CA ASN A 110 -16.52 -1.16 15.03
C ASN A 110 -15.73 -2.40 14.63
N ILE A 111 -15.29 -2.50 13.36
CA ILE A 111 -14.43 -3.58 12.90
C ILE A 111 -13.08 -3.54 13.63
N ALA A 112 -12.47 -2.37 13.78
CA ALA A 112 -11.20 -2.21 14.49
C ALA A 112 -11.31 -2.66 15.96
N ILE A 113 -12.35 -2.21 16.67
CA ILE A 113 -12.63 -2.62 18.06
C ILE A 113 -12.88 -4.13 18.15
N HIS A 114 -13.58 -4.71 17.19
CA HIS A 114 -13.83 -6.15 17.17
C HIS A 114 -12.53 -6.94 16.97
N LEU A 115 -11.67 -6.51 16.05
CA LEU A 115 -10.38 -7.16 15.76
C LEU A 115 -9.40 -7.06 16.92
N ASP A 116 -9.43 -5.95 17.66
CA ASP A 116 -8.61 -5.75 18.85
C ASP A 116 -8.99 -6.76 19.95
N LYS A 117 -10.29 -6.95 20.17
CA LYS A 117 -10.82 -7.90 21.17
C LYS A 117 -10.76 -9.37 20.74
N SER A 118 -10.81 -9.62 19.43
CA SER A 118 -10.91 -10.97 18.87
C SER A 118 -9.94 -11.12 17.70
N PRO A 119 -8.65 -11.40 17.95
CA PRO A 119 -7.66 -11.60 16.91
C PRO A 119 -8.14 -12.60 15.86
N THR A 120 -8.07 -12.22 14.61
CA THR A 120 -8.55 -13.05 13.50
C THR A 120 -7.39 -13.59 12.69
N PHE A 121 -7.31 -14.91 12.58
CA PHE A 121 -6.34 -15.58 11.73
C PHE A 121 -6.93 -15.85 10.36
N VAL A 122 -6.23 -15.41 9.32
CA VAL A 122 -6.63 -15.61 7.93
C VAL A 122 -5.71 -16.65 7.30
N SER A 123 -6.29 -17.68 6.71
CA SER A 123 -5.56 -18.70 5.97
C SER A 123 -6.25 -19.00 4.65
N PHE A 124 -5.46 -19.42 3.67
CA PHE A 124 -6.02 -19.95 2.44
C PHE A 124 -6.24 -21.47 2.56
N SER A 125 -7.37 -21.94 2.05
CA SER A 125 -7.56 -23.37 1.83
C SER A 125 -6.54 -23.93 0.84
N ASP A 126 -6.33 -25.25 0.83
CA ASP A 126 -5.40 -25.90 -0.09
C ASP A 126 -5.74 -25.63 -1.57
N LYS A 127 -7.03 -25.58 -1.90
CA LYS A 127 -7.51 -25.24 -3.26
C LYS A 127 -7.12 -23.80 -3.64
N GLN A 128 -7.28 -22.85 -2.72
CA GLN A 128 -6.90 -21.45 -2.95
C GLN A 128 -5.38 -21.30 -3.07
N ARG A 129 -4.61 -21.94 -2.19
CA ARG A 129 -3.14 -21.97 -2.26
C ARG A 129 -2.65 -22.51 -3.60
N LYS A 130 -3.14 -23.68 -4.03
CA LYS A 130 -2.77 -24.29 -5.30
C LYS A 130 -3.12 -23.41 -6.50
N ARG A 131 -4.24 -22.67 -6.43
CA ARG A 131 -4.63 -21.71 -7.49
C ARG A 131 -3.68 -20.54 -7.57
N LEU A 132 -3.34 -19.94 -6.43
CA LEU A 132 -2.40 -18.83 -6.34
C LEU A 132 -0.99 -19.23 -6.76
N ASP A 133 -0.49 -20.38 -6.29
CA ASP A 133 0.83 -20.88 -6.65
C ASP A 133 0.94 -21.14 -8.15
N ARG A 134 -0.11 -21.71 -8.77
CA ARG A 134 -0.14 -21.91 -10.24
C ARG A 134 -0.11 -20.58 -10.99
N TYR A 135 -0.87 -19.59 -10.53
CA TYR A 135 -0.88 -18.26 -11.13
C TYR A 135 0.51 -17.60 -11.03
N PHE A 136 1.07 -17.52 -9.84
CA PHE A 136 2.35 -16.86 -9.63
C PHE A 136 3.52 -17.60 -10.27
N LYS A 137 3.49 -18.93 -10.32
CA LYS A 137 4.49 -19.71 -11.04
C LYS A 137 4.49 -19.39 -12.53
N ARG A 138 3.32 -19.26 -13.14
CA ARG A 138 3.17 -18.86 -14.55
C ARG A 138 3.69 -17.44 -14.77
N GLU A 139 3.24 -16.48 -13.99
CA GLU A 139 3.66 -15.08 -14.12
C GLU A 139 5.17 -14.93 -13.89
N TYR A 140 5.73 -15.60 -12.90
CA TYR A 140 7.17 -15.61 -12.67
C TYR A 140 7.96 -16.16 -13.85
N HIS A 141 7.49 -17.24 -14.44
CA HIS A 141 8.11 -17.82 -15.63
C HIS A 141 8.02 -16.86 -16.82
N ASN A 142 6.85 -16.30 -17.10
CA ASN A 142 6.64 -15.35 -18.18
C ASN A 142 7.58 -14.14 -18.05
N VAL A 143 7.65 -13.57 -16.85
CA VAL A 143 8.50 -12.41 -16.60
C VAL A 143 9.98 -12.74 -16.79
N ARG A 144 10.44 -13.91 -16.37
CA ARG A 144 11.84 -14.32 -16.58
C ARG A 144 12.21 -14.57 -18.04
N VAL A 145 11.27 -15.02 -18.83
CA VAL A 145 11.51 -15.29 -20.26
C VAL A 145 11.49 -14.02 -21.11
N PHE A 146 10.59 -13.08 -20.78
CA PHE A 146 10.34 -11.90 -21.63
C PHE A 146 10.90 -10.60 -21.05
N ASN A 147 11.26 -10.55 -19.76
CA ASN A 147 11.75 -9.37 -19.08
C ASN A 147 13.00 -9.68 -18.24
N ASN A 148 13.70 -8.64 -17.80
CA ASN A 148 14.86 -8.78 -16.92
C ASN A 148 14.51 -9.40 -15.57
N ASN A 149 15.49 -10.00 -14.91
CA ASN A 149 15.37 -10.62 -13.57
C ASN A 149 14.79 -9.69 -12.50
N ASP A 150 14.94 -8.37 -12.67
CA ASP A 150 14.49 -7.36 -11.71
C ASP A 150 12.97 -7.37 -11.51
N VAL A 151 12.22 -7.56 -12.62
CA VAL A 151 10.76 -7.65 -12.57
C VAL A 151 10.29 -8.95 -11.91
N ALA A 152 11.10 -10.00 -11.92
CA ALA A 152 10.77 -11.26 -11.24
C ALA A 152 10.62 -11.08 -9.72
N SER A 153 11.42 -10.19 -9.12
CA SER A 153 11.32 -9.85 -7.70
C SER A 153 9.96 -9.20 -7.35
N VAL A 154 9.41 -8.43 -8.29
CA VAL A 154 8.09 -7.78 -8.14
C VAL A 154 6.98 -8.82 -8.05
N VAL A 155 7.01 -9.85 -8.91
CA VAL A 155 6.02 -10.93 -8.91
C VAL A 155 5.99 -11.66 -7.56
N LEU A 156 7.18 -11.95 -7.00
CA LEU A 156 7.27 -12.62 -5.71
C LEU A 156 6.70 -11.76 -4.56
N ARG A 157 6.92 -10.46 -4.58
CA ARG A 157 6.39 -9.54 -3.56
C ARG A 157 4.89 -9.29 -3.72
N HIS A 158 4.37 -9.27 -4.93
CA HIS A 158 2.94 -9.18 -5.20
C HIS A 158 2.16 -10.34 -4.57
N ARG A 159 2.75 -11.53 -4.46
CA ARG A 159 2.16 -12.64 -3.72
C ARG A 159 1.87 -12.26 -2.25
N LEU A 160 2.80 -11.60 -1.58
CA LEU A 160 2.61 -11.12 -0.21
C LEU A 160 1.55 -10.01 -0.14
N ILE A 161 1.56 -9.08 -1.09
CA ILE A 161 0.57 -8.00 -1.16
C ILE A 161 -0.84 -8.58 -1.32
N ILE A 162 -1.04 -9.55 -2.22
CA ILE A 162 -2.34 -10.21 -2.42
C ILE A 162 -2.80 -10.92 -1.14
N PHE A 163 -1.89 -11.55 -0.41
CA PHE A 163 -2.24 -12.15 0.88
C PHE A 163 -2.70 -11.10 1.89
N ARG A 164 -1.98 -9.98 2.00
CA ARG A 164 -2.37 -8.85 2.86
C ARG A 164 -3.72 -8.25 2.46
N MET A 165 -3.99 -8.09 1.16
CA MET A 165 -5.29 -7.65 0.67
C MET A 165 -6.40 -8.62 1.06
N ALA A 166 -6.16 -9.93 0.95
CA ALA A 166 -7.12 -10.94 1.37
C ALA A 166 -7.43 -10.86 2.87
N MET A 167 -6.44 -10.57 3.71
CA MET A 167 -6.63 -10.33 5.14
C MET A 167 -7.56 -9.13 5.39
N VAL A 168 -7.28 -7.99 4.75
CA VAL A 168 -8.11 -6.77 4.87
C VAL A 168 -9.54 -7.03 4.40
N LEU A 169 -9.72 -7.62 3.22
CA LEU A 169 -11.06 -7.93 2.69
C LEU A 169 -11.83 -8.93 3.57
N THR A 170 -11.14 -9.86 4.21
CA THR A 170 -11.76 -10.79 5.16
C THR A 170 -12.21 -10.06 6.41
N ALA A 171 -11.40 -9.15 6.93
CA ALA A 171 -11.76 -8.32 8.07
C ALA A 171 -12.97 -7.40 7.79
N LEU A 172 -13.01 -6.80 6.60
CA LEU A 172 -14.10 -5.90 6.19
C LEU A 172 -15.44 -6.63 5.97
N ARG A 173 -15.44 -7.96 5.84
CA ARG A 173 -16.65 -8.77 5.66
C ARG A 173 -17.22 -9.34 6.96
N LYS A 174 -16.56 -9.11 8.06
CA LYS A 174 -17.05 -9.45 9.40
C LYS A 174 -18.02 -8.42 9.92
#